data_64bf504dc97d337c31ea8312af1bedb9
#
_entry.id   64bf504dc97d337c31ea8312af1bedb9
#
_cell.length_a   1.000
_cell.length_b   1.000
_cell.length_c   1.000
_cell.angle_alpha   90.00
_cell.angle_beta   90.00
_cell.angle_gamma   90.00
#
_symmetry.space_group_name_H-M   'P 1'
#
loop_
_entity.id
_entity.type
_entity.pdbx_description
1 polymer ?
#
loop_
_entity_poly.entity_id
_entity_poly.type
_entity_poly.pdbx_seq_one_letter_code
_entity_poly.pdbx_strand_id
1 'polypeptide(L)'
;MHYINFYFKKLVYDEDTIIGVFISRDDDITCSFSCNRKTRQCDIWDNNKHIEEIIPLPVYWLELKLEEKGYLNENESKISY
;
A
#
# COMPACT_ATOMS: atom_id res chain seq x y z
N MET A 1 22.44 3.03 -2.81
CA MET A 1 21.08 3.55 -2.60
C MET A 1 20.11 2.65 -3.33
N HIS A 2 19.18 2.07 -2.61
CA HIS A 2 18.20 1.19 -3.19
C HIS A 2 16.92 1.95 -3.48
N TYR A 3 16.47 1.90 -4.70
CA TYR A 3 15.18 2.45 -5.10
C TYR A 3 14.20 1.31 -5.27
N ILE A 4 13.13 1.33 -4.50
CA ILE A 4 12.01 0.44 -4.69
C ILE A 4 10.89 1.28 -5.28
N ASN A 5 10.53 1.00 -6.53
CA ASN A 5 9.48 1.74 -7.22
C ASN A 5 8.17 0.97 -7.09
N PHE A 6 7.31 1.47 -6.22
CA PHE A 6 5.93 0.99 -6.14
C PHE A 6 5.01 2.05 -6.70
N TYR A 7 3.92 1.62 -7.27
CA TYR A 7 2.82 2.51 -7.54
C TYR A 7 1.50 1.81 -7.19
N PHE A 8 0.49 2.62 -6.92
CA PHE A 8 -0.77 2.16 -6.39
C PHE A 8 -1.89 2.40 -7.39
N LYS A 9 -2.87 1.49 -7.40
CA LYS A 9 -4.07 1.62 -8.20
C LYS A 9 -5.28 1.31 -7.33
N LYS A 10 -6.42 1.87 -7.70
CA LYS A 10 -7.71 1.58 -7.06
C LYS A 10 -7.69 1.84 -5.55
N LEU A 11 -7.01 2.90 -5.13
CA LEU A 11 -6.95 3.26 -3.72
C LEU A 11 -8.31 3.73 -3.23
N VAL A 12 -8.81 3.08 -2.19
CA VAL A 12 -10.00 3.47 -1.45
C VAL A 12 -9.63 3.47 0.03
N TYR A 13 -9.96 4.53 0.73
CA TYR A 13 -9.62 4.63 2.13
C TYR A 13 -10.68 5.40 2.92
N ASP A 14 -10.79 5.08 4.20
CA ASP A 14 -11.57 5.84 5.17
C ASP A 14 -10.80 5.90 6.48
N GLU A 15 -11.48 6.20 7.59
CA GLU A 15 -10.83 6.30 8.89
C GLU A 15 -10.33 4.96 9.41
N ASP A 16 -10.90 3.87 8.95
CA ASP A 16 -10.65 2.54 9.48
C ASP A 16 -9.84 1.64 8.54
N THR A 17 -9.90 1.90 7.25
CA THR A 17 -9.40 0.95 6.24
C THR A 17 -8.71 1.66 5.08
N ILE A 18 -7.67 1.01 4.54
CA ILE A 18 -7.08 1.36 3.25
C ILE A 18 -7.09 0.11 2.38
N ILE A 19 -7.66 0.22 1.19
CA ILE A 19 -7.76 -0.88 0.22
C ILE A 19 -7.15 -0.42 -1.09
N GLY A 20 -6.48 -1.31 -1.78
CA GLY A 20 -5.94 -0.98 -3.10
C GLY A 20 -5.09 -2.10 -3.67
N VAL A 21 -4.34 -1.73 -4.69
CA VAL A 21 -3.38 -2.61 -5.35
C VAL A 21 -2.05 -1.89 -5.40
N PHE A 22 -0.98 -2.55 -5.02
CA PHE A 22 0.36 -2.02 -5.26
C PHE A 22 1.11 -2.89 -6.25
N ILE A 23 1.92 -2.23 -7.05
CA ILE A 23 2.68 -2.87 -8.13
C ILE A 23 4.13 -2.46 -7.98
N SER A 24 5.02 -3.45 -7.94
CA SER A 24 6.46 -3.20 -7.99
C SER A 24 6.91 -3.30 -9.45
N ARG A 25 7.55 -2.26 -9.94
CA ARG A 25 8.06 -2.26 -11.32
C ARG A 25 9.26 -3.18 -11.49
N ASP A 26 10.10 -3.22 -10.46
CA ASP A 26 11.38 -3.92 -10.57
C ASP A 26 11.18 -5.44 -10.51
N ASP A 27 10.23 -5.90 -9.72
CA ASP A 27 9.98 -7.31 -9.50
C ASP A 27 8.75 -7.83 -10.26
N ASP A 28 8.06 -6.96 -10.98
CA ASP A 28 6.85 -7.29 -11.73
C ASP A 28 5.79 -7.97 -10.85
N ILE A 29 5.71 -7.51 -9.61
CA ILE A 29 4.78 -8.05 -8.60
C ILE A 29 3.56 -7.15 -8.51
N THR A 30 2.39 -7.76 -8.54
CA THR A 30 1.11 -7.07 -8.34
C THR A 30 0.39 -7.69 -7.16
N CYS A 31 0.15 -6.90 -6.14
CA CYS A 31 -0.51 -7.37 -4.92
C CYS A 31 -1.73 -6.52 -4.59
N SER A 32 -2.85 -7.19 -4.33
CA SER A 32 -4.01 -6.53 -3.74
C SER A 32 -3.86 -6.50 -2.24
N PHE A 33 -4.33 -5.46 -1.58
CA PHE A 33 -4.25 -5.37 -0.14
C PHE A 33 -5.50 -4.74 0.47
N SER A 34 -5.76 -5.12 1.71
CA SER A 34 -6.77 -4.49 2.55
C SER A 34 -6.18 -4.37 3.95
N CYS A 35 -6.04 -3.15 4.45
CA CYS A 35 -5.39 -2.88 5.72
C CYS A 35 -6.35 -2.24 6.71
N ASN A 36 -6.33 -2.75 7.94
CA ASN A 36 -7.02 -2.12 9.05
C ASN A 36 -6.08 -1.07 9.65
N ARG A 37 -6.48 0.20 9.58
CA ARG A 37 -5.66 1.32 10.04
C ARG A 37 -5.50 1.37 11.55
N LYS A 38 -6.45 0.81 12.30
CA LYS A 38 -6.43 0.82 13.76
C LYS A 38 -5.54 -0.28 14.32
N THR A 39 -5.68 -1.50 13.82
CA THR A 39 -4.88 -2.64 14.28
C THR A 39 -3.56 -2.76 13.58
N ARG A 40 -3.41 -2.11 12.44
CA ARG A 40 -2.25 -2.15 11.55
C ARG A 40 -1.99 -3.54 10.97
N GLN A 41 -3.05 -4.33 10.83
CA GLN A 41 -3.00 -5.62 10.15
C GLN A 41 -3.42 -5.44 8.70
N CYS A 42 -2.69 -6.07 7.79
CA CYS A 42 -3.01 -6.10 6.38
C CYS A 42 -3.23 -7.51 5.90
N ASP A 43 -4.24 -7.66 5.05
CA ASP A 43 -4.42 -8.86 4.24
C ASP A 43 -3.90 -8.55 2.84
N ILE A 44 -3.01 -9.39 2.34
CA ILE A 44 -2.37 -9.21 1.04
C ILE A 44 -2.66 -10.45 0.20
N TRP A 45 -3.00 -10.25 -1.06
CA TRP A 45 -3.21 -11.33 -2.02
C TRP A 45 -2.19 -11.19 -3.15
N ASP A 46 -1.25 -12.14 -3.20
CA ASP A 46 -0.27 -12.26 -4.26
C ASP A 46 -0.63 -13.46 -5.13
N ASN A 47 -1.07 -13.22 -6.36
CA ASN A 47 -1.53 -14.27 -7.30
C ASN A 47 -2.57 -15.20 -6.67
N ASN A 48 -3.60 -14.64 -6.01
CA ASN A 48 -4.65 -15.34 -5.29
C ASN A 48 -4.19 -16.07 -4.03
N LYS A 49 -2.93 -15.89 -3.64
CA LYS A 49 -2.41 -16.43 -2.39
C LYS A 49 -2.57 -15.38 -1.30
N HIS A 50 -3.33 -15.72 -0.27
CA HIS A 50 -3.55 -14.85 0.88
C HIS A 50 -2.34 -14.87 1.81
N ILE A 51 -1.89 -13.70 2.20
CA ILE A 51 -0.79 -13.53 3.15
C ILE A 51 -1.25 -12.51 4.20
N GLU A 52 -1.21 -12.90 5.45
CA GLU A 52 -1.50 -12.00 6.55
C GLU A 52 -0.19 -11.38 7.06
N GLU A 53 -0.11 -10.05 7.08
CA GLU A 53 1.08 -9.35 7.54
C GLU A 53 0.71 -8.12 8.35
N ILE A 54 1.66 -7.64 9.14
CA ILE A 54 1.65 -6.28 9.69
C ILE A 54 1.86 -5.34 8.51
N ILE A 55 1.38 -4.12 8.59
CA ILE A 55 1.38 -3.18 7.46
C ILE A 55 2.67 -3.28 6.64
N PRO A 56 2.59 -3.65 5.36
CA PRO A 56 3.77 -3.71 4.51
C PRO A 56 4.31 -2.31 4.23
N LEU A 57 5.58 -2.23 3.90
CA LEU A 57 6.28 -0.97 3.70
C LEU A 57 5.56 0.01 2.74
N PRO A 58 5.03 -0.43 1.59
CA PRO A 58 4.29 0.49 0.72
C PRO A 58 3.08 1.12 1.38
N VAL A 59 2.32 0.35 2.16
CA VAL A 59 1.12 0.86 2.84
C VAL A 59 1.49 1.77 4.00
N TYR A 60 2.59 1.50 4.67
CA TYR A 60 3.12 2.38 5.70
C TYR A 60 3.42 3.77 5.13
N TRP A 61 3.97 3.83 3.94
CA TRP A 61 4.21 5.09 3.24
C TRP A 61 2.90 5.84 2.98
N LEU A 62 1.83 5.12 2.58
CA LEU A 62 0.50 5.74 2.41
C LEU A 62 -0.02 6.32 3.72
N GLU A 63 0.17 5.63 4.83
CA GLU A 63 -0.21 6.15 6.16
C GLU A 63 0.53 7.44 6.49
N LEU A 64 1.83 7.50 6.21
CA LEU A 64 2.61 8.71 6.40
C LEU A 64 2.08 9.87 5.56
N LYS A 65 1.68 9.60 4.33
CA LYS A 65 1.10 10.62 3.45
C LYS A 65 -0.26 11.09 3.94
N LEU A 66 -1.07 10.20 4.49
CA LEU A 66 -2.33 10.59 5.11
C LEU A 66 -2.12 11.50 6.32
N GLU A 67 -1.14 11.20 7.17
CA GLU A 67 -0.80 12.04 8.32
C GLU A 67 -0.30 13.42 7.87
N GLU A 68 0.50 13.45 6.82
CA GLU A 68 1.12 14.68 6.32
C GLU A 68 0.12 15.57 5.58
N LYS A 69 -0.71 15.00 4.71
CA LYS A 69 -1.59 15.73 3.82
C LYS A 69 -3.06 15.66 4.16
N GLY A 70 -3.47 14.63 4.89
CA GLY A 70 -4.87 14.39 5.21
C GLY A 70 -5.67 13.72 4.10
N TYR A 71 -5.05 13.41 2.99
CA TYR A 71 -5.70 12.71 1.87
C TYR A 71 -4.68 11.90 1.07
N LEU A 72 -5.18 10.94 0.30
CA LEU A 72 -4.37 10.16 -0.64
C LEU A 72 -4.83 10.42 -2.06
N ASN A 73 -3.86 10.49 -2.96
CA ASN A 73 -4.10 10.63 -4.39
C ASN A 73 -3.42 9.45 -5.09
N GLU A 74 -4.10 8.81 -6.04
CA GLU A 74 -3.54 7.70 -6.82
C GLU A 74 -2.24 8.06 -7.53
N ASN A 75 -2.05 9.35 -7.84
CA ASN A 75 -0.83 9.82 -8.48
C ASN A 75 0.36 9.95 -7.51
N GLU A 76 0.16 9.79 -6.22
CA GLU A 76 1.23 9.81 -5.22
C GLU A 76 1.84 8.44 -5.00
N SER A 77 2.01 7.73 -6.05
CA SER A 77 2.24 6.31 -6.03
C SER A 77 3.68 5.90 -6.26
N LYS A 78 4.63 6.83 -6.20
CA LYS A 78 6.05 6.47 -6.30
C LYS A 78 6.69 6.51 -4.93
N ILE A 79 7.15 5.35 -4.48
CA ILE A 79 7.99 5.24 -3.31
C ILE A 79 9.42 5.04 -3.80
N SER A 80 10.30 5.93 -3.42
CA SER A 80 11.73 5.79 -3.67
C SER A 80 12.46 5.67 -2.33
N TYR A 81 13.24 4.66 -2.21
CA TYR A 81 14.12 4.48 -1.07
C TYR A 81 15.55 4.63 -1.50
#